data_50d6a4c79a9f582eced8c8fe56d06f2c
#
_entry.id   50d6a4c79a9f582eced8c8fe56d06f2c
#
_cell.length_a   1.000
_cell.length_b   1.000
_cell.length_c   1.000
_cell.angle_alpha   90.00
_cell.angle_beta   90.00
_cell.angle_gamma   90.00
#
_symmetry.space_group_name_H-M   'P 1'
#
loop_
_entity.id
_entity.type
_entity.pdbx_description
1 polymer ?
#
loop_
_entity_poly.entity_id
_entity_poly.type
_entity_poly.pdbx_seq_one_letter_code
_entity_poly.pdbx_strand_id
1 'polypeptide(L)'
;TVAYNAAAFKVAADADVEGLLKKMPGITISNGTVEAQGEQIKKIFVDGKEFFGEDVSTALNSLPAQAVDRVEVFNKLSDNAEFSGMDDGEGYKAINIVTHSNMRQGVFGKVYGGYGYQPDIDGSPAEFNFQNRAIYEPKIGDVTSHHKYNFGGNVNIFQGNHRVSVIGLLNNVNQQNFSFEDILGVSGGGGGGHRGRGVGQYMVRPQSGVANVGSIGVQYTGAWGEKDAVKLNGSYFFNNTNTRNKSLLQKWYETPSPDDYQEQEGESQTHNMNHRLNLRFDWRINKNMSLMSRTNLSFQHNDP
;
A
#
# COMPACT_ATOMS: atom_id res chain seq x y z
N THR A 1 -18.95 -16.69 9.07
CA THR A 1 -17.92 -15.91 9.83
C THR A 1 -16.99 -16.87 10.54
N VAL A 2 -15.68 -16.66 10.38
CA VAL A 2 -14.65 -17.36 11.15
C VAL A 2 -13.94 -16.32 12.00
N ALA A 3 -13.74 -16.60 13.28
CA ALA A 3 -13.12 -15.69 14.22
C ALA A 3 -11.81 -16.29 14.79
N TYR A 4 -10.76 -15.50 14.81
CA TYR A 4 -9.46 -15.83 15.38
C TYR A 4 -9.19 -14.95 16.59
N ASN A 5 -8.87 -15.55 17.74
CA ASN A 5 -8.43 -14.80 18.91
C ASN A 5 -6.98 -14.35 18.70
N ALA A 6 -6.72 -13.06 18.72
CA ALA A 6 -5.39 -12.51 18.48
C ALA A 6 -4.36 -12.96 19.53
N ALA A 7 -4.76 -13.16 20.78
CA ALA A 7 -3.89 -13.61 21.86
C ALA A 7 -3.30 -15.02 21.65
N ALA A 8 -3.91 -15.82 20.77
CA ALA A 8 -3.40 -17.15 20.43
C ALA A 8 -2.14 -17.11 19.52
N PHE A 9 -1.84 -15.96 18.92
CA PHE A 9 -0.77 -15.80 17.96
C PHE A 9 0.30 -14.83 18.48
N LYS A 10 1.50 -15.33 18.74
CA LYS A 10 2.60 -14.50 19.23
C LYS A 10 3.26 -13.76 18.08
N VAL A 11 3.35 -12.46 18.22
CA VAL A 11 4.04 -11.53 17.31
C VAL A 11 5.04 -10.67 18.07
N ALA A 12 5.95 -10.01 17.36
CA ALA A 12 6.85 -9.04 17.95
C ALA A 12 6.08 -7.85 18.55
N ALA A 13 6.67 -7.17 19.52
CA ALA A 13 6.02 -6.06 20.22
C ALA A 13 5.72 -4.85 19.31
N ASP A 14 6.48 -4.70 18.24
CA ASP A 14 6.35 -3.65 17.22
C ASP A 14 5.58 -4.10 15.97
N ALA A 15 5.06 -5.34 15.95
CA ALA A 15 4.34 -5.88 14.81
C ALA A 15 3.04 -5.09 14.56
N ASP A 16 2.71 -4.96 13.29
CA ASP A 16 1.42 -4.50 12.81
C ASP A 16 0.43 -5.66 12.63
N VAL A 17 -0.78 -5.34 12.23
CA VAL A 17 -1.82 -6.34 11.98
C VAL A 17 -1.44 -7.27 10.83
N GLU A 18 -0.68 -6.82 9.84
CA GLU A 18 -0.18 -7.68 8.76
C GLU A 18 0.67 -8.84 9.33
N GLY A 19 1.60 -8.51 10.24
CA GLY A 19 2.41 -9.50 10.93
C GLY A 19 1.59 -10.50 11.77
N LEU A 20 0.48 -10.05 12.34
CA LEU A 20 -0.45 -10.91 13.08
C LEU A 20 -1.23 -11.83 12.14
N LEU A 21 -1.79 -11.31 11.05
CA LEU A 21 -2.57 -12.09 10.08
C LEU A 21 -1.75 -13.19 9.41
N LYS A 22 -0.47 -12.93 9.10
CA LYS A 22 0.46 -13.96 8.55
C LYS A 22 0.62 -15.19 9.44
N LYS A 23 0.28 -15.10 10.73
CA LYS A 23 0.32 -16.23 11.67
C LYS A 23 -0.99 -17.02 11.74
N MET A 24 -2.08 -16.48 11.18
CA MET A 24 -3.41 -17.09 11.26
C MET A 24 -3.60 -18.14 10.16
N PRO A 25 -4.12 -19.34 10.50
CA PRO A 25 -4.32 -20.40 9.50
C PRO A 25 -5.38 -19.98 8.48
N GLY A 26 -5.11 -20.31 7.20
CA GLY A 26 -6.02 -20.00 6.09
C GLY A 26 -6.01 -18.55 5.65
N ILE A 27 -5.09 -17.72 6.16
CA ILE A 27 -4.83 -16.36 5.68
C ILE A 27 -3.46 -16.34 5.00
N THR A 28 -3.41 -15.86 3.78
CA THR A 28 -2.19 -15.69 2.99
C THR A 28 -2.03 -14.24 2.58
N ILE A 29 -0.84 -13.69 2.75
CA ILE A 29 -0.52 -12.32 2.32
C ILE A 29 0.67 -12.38 1.36
N SER A 30 0.44 -11.92 0.14
CA SER A 30 1.45 -11.90 -0.91
C SER A 30 1.32 -10.62 -1.74
N ASN A 31 2.42 -9.90 -1.89
CA ASN A 31 2.49 -8.66 -2.69
C ASN A 31 1.39 -7.62 -2.36
N GLY A 32 1.05 -7.45 -1.08
CA GLY A 32 0.00 -6.53 -0.63
C GLY A 32 -1.43 -7.04 -0.78
N THR A 33 -1.61 -8.20 -1.40
CA THR A 33 -2.91 -8.87 -1.51
C THR A 33 -3.11 -9.83 -0.34
N VAL A 34 -4.26 -9.75 0.28
CA VAL A 34 -4.69 -10.64 1.37
C VAL A 34 -5.74 -11.61 0.86
N GLU A 35 -5.51 -12.88 1.09
CA GLU A 35 -6.49 -13.93 0.81
C GLU A 35 -6.86 -14.64 2.12
N ALA A 36 -8.12 -14.93 2.29
CA ALA A 36 -8.60 -15.75 3.41
C ALA A 36 -9.52 -16.85 2.88
N GLN A 37 -9.20 -18.09 3.27
CA GLN A 37 -9.95 -19.28 2.84
C GLN A 37 -10.02 -19.43 1.31
N GLY A 38 -8.95 -19.04 0.58
CA GLY A 38 -8.88 -19.13 -0.88
C GLY A 38 -9.58 -18.02 -1.64
N GLU A 39 -10.13 -17.00 -0.97
CA GLU A 39 -10.77 -15.85 -1.60
C GLU A 39 -10.06 -14.54 -1.20
N GLN A 40 -9.94 -13.63 -2.17
CA GLN A 40 -9.32 -12.32 -1.94
C GLN A 40 -10.18 -11.44 -1.02
N ILE A 41 -9.53 -10.81 -0.04
CA ILE A 41 -10.15 -9.81 0.83
C ILE A 41 -10.19 -8.48 0.09
N LYS A 42 -11.40 -7.91 -0.02
CA LYS A 42 -11.61 -6.61 -0.69
C LYS A 42 -11.58 -5.43 0.28
N LYS A 43 -12.01 -5.61 1.52
CA LYS A 43 -12.10 -4.52 2.50
C LYS A 43 -11.73 -4.97 3.90
N ILE A 44 -11.11 -4.05 4.65
CA ILE A 44 -10.85 -4.18 6.08
C ILE A 44 -11.82 -3.29 6.86
N PHE A 45 -12.37 -3.85 7.91
CA PHE A 45 -13.17 -3.15 8.90
C PHE A 45 -12.43 -3.14 10.24
N VAL A 46 -12.58 -2.06 10.99
CA VAL A 46 -12.12 -1.95 12.37
C VAL A 46 -13.33 -1.66 13.25
N ASP A 47 -13.65 -2.58 14.17
CA ASP A 47 -14.86 -2.56 14.99
C ASP A 47 -16.13 -2.29 14.18
N GLY A 48 -16.25 -2.96 13.01
CA GLY A 48 -17.38 -2.86 12.12
C GLY A 48 -17.45 -1.61 11.24
N LYS A 49 -16.45 -0.72 11.29
CA LYS A 49 -16.35 0.47 10.44
C LYS A 49 -15.28 0.26 9.38
N GLU A 50 -15.59 0.61 8.13
CA GLU A 50 -14.65 0.52 7.01
C GLU A 50 -13.38 1.34 7.30
N PHE A 51 -12.22 0.76 7.03
CA PHE A 51 -10.93 1.33 7.36
C PHE A 51 -10.03 1.35 6.14
N PHE A 52 -9.59 2.53 5.70
CA PHE A 52 -8.84 2.81 4.46
C PHE A 52 -9.51 2.31 3.17
N GLY A 53 -10.84 2.15 3.15
CA GLY A 53 -11.58 1.79 1.96
C GLY A 53 -11.18 0.42 1.41
N GLU A 54 -10.76 0.38 0.16
CA GLU A 54 -10.29 -0.83 -0.53
C GLU A 54 -8.78 -1.06 -0.38
N ASP A 55 -8.06 -0.16 0.32
CA ASP A 55 -6.64 -0.33 0.58
C ASP A 55 -6.39 -1.22 1.80
N VAL A 56 -6.42 -2.52 1.54
CA VAL A 56 -6.20 -3.55 2.54
C VAL A 56 -4.80 -3.48 3.15
N SER A 57 -3.78 -3.20 2.35
CA SER A 57 -2.38 -3.16 2.80
C SER A 57 -2.15 -2.00 3.77
N THR A 58 -2.57 -0.80 3.42
CA THR A 58 -2.47 0.37 4.31
C THR A 58 -3.27 0.17 5.58
N ALA A 59 -4.47 -0.42 5.50
CA ALA A 59 -5.27 -0.74 6.67
C ALA A 59 -4.51 -1.66 7.65
N LEU A 60 -3.85 -2.70 7.15
CA LEU A 60 -3.12 -3.65 7.98
C LEU A 60 -1.84 -3.07 8.59
N ASN A 61 -1.12 -2.24 7.85
CA ASN A 61 0.11 -1.61 8.31
C ASN A 61 -0.11 -0.40 9.24
N SER A 62 -1.33 0.15 9.23
CA SER A 62 -1.68 1.31 10.04
C SER A 62 -2.07 0.98 11.48
N LEU A 63 -2.31 -0.29 11.79
CA LEU A 63 -2.75 -0.74 13.11
C LEU A 63 -1.69 -1.60 13.78
N PRO A 64 -1.32 -1.33 15.04
CA PRO A 64 -0.46 -2.21 15.81
C PRO A 64 -1.19 -3.50 16.18
N ALA A 65 -0.50 -4.65 16.07
CA ALA A 65 -1.07 -5.95 16.44
C ALA A 65 -1.58 -6.00 17.88
N GLN A 66 -0.95 -5.24 18.79
CA GLN A 66 -1.35 -5.16 20.21
C GLN A 66 -2.72 -4.52 20.42
N ALA A 67 -3.25 -3.78 19.45
CA ALA A 67 -4.58 -3.20 19.54
C ALA A 67 -5.69 -4.23 19.26
N VAL A 68 -5.34 -5.39 18.71
CA VAL A 68 -6.29 -6.39 18.22
C VAL A 68 -6.68 -7.38 19.31
N ASP A 69 -7.97 -7.49 19.57
CA ASP A 69 -8.56 -8.53 20.41
C ASP A 69 -8.84 -9.79 19.59
N ARG A 70 -9.52 -9.64 18.46
CA ARG A 70 -9.83 -10.74 17.55
C ARG A 70 -9.96 -10.27 16.11
N VAL A 71 -9.83 -11.21 15.20
CA VAL A 71 -9.99 -11.00 13.75
C VAL A 71 -11.14 -11.87 13.26
N GLU A 72 -12.09 -11.28 12.57
CA GLU A 72 -13.27 -11.95 12.03
C GLU A 72 -13.22 -11.92 10.50
N VAL A 73 -13.27 -13.09 9.87
CA VAL A 73 -13.40 -13.24 8.41
C VAL A 73 -14.84 -13.56 8.08
N PHE A 74 -15.47 -12.78 7.23
CA PHE A 74 -16.90 -12.93 6.89
C PHE A 74 -17.18 -12.52 5.45
N ASN A 75 -18.34 -13.00 4.93
CA ASN A 75 -18.86 -12.55 3.66
C ASN A 75 -19.76 -11.34 3.90
N LYS A 76 -19.53 -10.28 3.16
CA LYS A 76 -20.29 -9.04 3.17
C LYS A 76 -21.02 -8.88 1.85
N LEU A 77 -22.25 -8.43 1.90
CA LEU A 77 -23.01 -8.01 0.72
C LEU A 77 -22.34 -6.79 0.07
N SER A 78 -22.59 -6.58 -1.21
CA SER A 78 -22.18 -5.36 -1.89
C SER A 78 -22.78 -4.13 -1.19
N ASP A 79 -22.17 -2.97 -1.37
CA ASP A 79 -22.72 -1.74 -0.79
C ASP A 79 -24.11 -1.39 -1.38
N ASN A 80 -24.36 -1.79 -2.63
CA ASN A 80 -25.66 -1.60 -3.28
C ASN A 80 -26.72 -2.56 -2.70
N ALA A 81 -26.35 -3.82 -2.50
CA ALA A 81 -27.23 -4.81 -1.88
C ALA A 81 -27.55 -4.44 -0.41
N GLU A 82 -26.57 -3.96 0.34
CA GLU A 82 -26.77 -3.49 1.71
C GLU A 82 -27.69 -2.26 1.77
N PHE A 83 -27.57 -1.35 0.79
CA PHE A 83 -28.39 -0.15 0.71
C PHE A 83 -29.82 -0.44 0.24
N SER A 84 -29.99 -1.27 -0.81
CA SER A 84 -31.30 -1.59 -1.40
C SER A 84 -32.07 -2.67 -0.65
N GLY A 85 -31.37 -3.49 0.15
CA GLY A 85 -31.91 -4.68 0.80
C GLY A 85 -32.13 -5.87 -0.16
N MET A 86 -31.65 -5.76 -1.41
CA MET A 86 -31.73 -6.82 -2.43
C MET A 86 -30.34 -7.34 -2.71
N ASP A 87 -30.18 -8.67 -2.67
CA ASP A 87 -28.91 -9.31 -3.03
C ASP A 87 -28.68 -9.20 -4.55
N ASP A 88 -27.55 -8.57 -4.91
CA ASP A 88 -27.12 -8.38 -6.31
C ASP A 88 -26.11 -9.44 -6.78
N GLY A 89 -25.77 -10.40 -5.90
CA GLY A 89 -24.78 -11.45 -6.18
C GLY A 89 -23.33 -10.96 -6.16
N GLU A 90 -23.07 -9.69 -5.87
CA GLU A 90 -21.73 -9.08 -5.83
C GLU A 90 -21.13 -9.02 -4.41
N GLY A 91 -21.52 -9.96 -3.55
CA GLY A 91 -20.94 -10.10 -2.21
C GLY A 91 -19.44 -10.37 -2.27
N TYR A 92 -18.72 -10.00 -1.22
CA TYR A 92 -17.28 -10.17 -1.14
C TYR A 92 -16.82 -10.61 0.24
N LYS A 93 -15.61 -11.15 0.32
CA LYS A 93 -14.99 -11.53 1.58
C LYS A 93 -14.28 -10.31 2.20
N ALA A 94 -14.49 -10.12 3.50
CA ALA A 94 -13.94 -9.02 4.27
C ALA A 94 -13.35 -9.51 5.60
N ILE A 95 -12.45 -8.71 6.16
CA ILE A 95 -11.91 -8.90 7.51
C ILE A 95 -12.41 -7.77 8.40
N ASN A 96 -12.92 -8.11 9.59
CA ASN A 96 -13.18 -7.17 10.67
C ASN A 96 -12.15 -7.37 11.77
N ILE A 97 -11.38 -6.35 12.06
CA ILE A 97 -10.43 -6.29 13.16
C ILE A 97 -11.16 -5.70 14.35
N VAL A 98 -11.39 -6.52 15.36
CA VAL A 98 -12.00 -6.06 16.60
C VAL A 98 -10.90 -5.66 17.56
N THR A 99 -10.91 -4.40 17.98
CA THR A 99 -9.92 -3.86 18.90
C THR A 99 -10.29 -4.13 20.37
N HIS A 100 -9.29 -4.17 21.24
CA HIS A 100 -9.53 -4.22 22.69
C HIS A 100 -10.40 -3.03 23.13
N SER A 101 -11.23 -3.22 24.14
CA SER A 101 -12.18 -2.21 24.61
C SER A 101 -11.52 -0.90 25.03
N ASN A 102 -10.31 -0.97 25.59
CA ASN A 102 -9.49 0.19 25.97
C ASN A 102 -8.88 0.92 24.76
N MET A 103 -8.79 0.29 23.58
CA MET A 103 -8.26 0.89 22.36
C MET A 103 -9.35 1.49 21.47
N ARG A 104 -10.63 1.33 21.81
CA ARG A 104 -11.76 1.94 21.08
C ARG A 104 -11.88 3.44 21.30
N GLN A 105 -11.22 3.95 22.33
CA GLN A 105 -11.11 5.38 22.64
C GLN A 105 -9.66 5.68 23.00
N GLY A 106 -9.03 6.61 22.27
CA GLY A 106 -7.66 6.99 22.55
C GLY A 106 -6.86 7.34 21.31
N VAL A 107 -5.59 7.59 21.54
CA VAL A 107 -4.59 7.87 20.51
C VAL A 107 -3.54 6.78 20.57
N PHE A 108 -3.27 6.14 19.45
CA PHE A 108 -2.23 5.14 19.33
C PHE A 108 -1.62 5.15 17.93
N GLY A 109 -0.42 4.62 17.84
CA GLY A 109 0.30 4.57 16.57
C GLY A 109 1.75 4.19 16.77
N LYS A 110 2.50 4.25 15.70
CA LYS A 110 3.95 4.04 15.73
C LYS A 110 4.65 5.12 14.88
N VAL A 111 5.83 5.51 15.31
CA VAL A 111 6.75 6.35 14.54
C VAL A 111 8.09 5.64 14.50
N TYR A 112 8.72 5.65 13.36
CA TYR A 112 10.06 5.10 13.21
C TYR A 112 10.92 6.04 12.39
N GLY A 113 12.23 5.98 12.64
CA GLY A 113 13.21 6.75 11.90
C GLY A 113 14.50 5.98 11.79
N GLY A 114 15.08 5.99 10.61
CA GLY A 114 16.36 5.39 10.32
C GLY A 114 17.22 6.36 9.53
N TYR A 115 18.50 6.39 9.85
CA TYR A 115 19.50 7.15 9.13
C TYR A 115 20.72 6.26 8.91
N GLY A 116 21.30 6.33 7.74
CA GLY A 116 22.49 5.62 7.36
C GLY A 116 23.41 6.46 6.48
N TYR A 117 24.66 6.15 6.51
CA TYR A 117 25.65 6.72 5.59
C TYR A 117 26.23 5.59 4.75
N GLN A 118 26.18 5.74 3.43
CA GLN A 118 26.78 4.84 2.47
C GLN A 118 28.07 5.49 1.95
N PRO A 119 29.25 5.04 2.39
CA PRO A 119 30.49 5.54 1.84
C PRO A 119 30.62 5.17 0.36
N ASP A 120 31.43 5.93 -0.37
CA ASP A 120 31.83 5.51 -1.71
C ASP A 120 32.48 4.13 -1.60
N ILE A 121 31.93 3.17 -2.29
CA ILE A 121 32.63 1.90 -2.49
C ILE A 121 33.65 2.18 -3.58
N ASP A 122 34.87 2.39 -3.20
CA ASP A 122 36.01 2.52 -4.11
C ASP A 122 36.33 1.14 -4.68
N GLY A 123 35.42 0.64 -5.49
CA GLY A 123 35.66 -0.52 -6.33
C GLY A 123 36.63 -0.08 -7.42
N SER A 124 37.90 -0.38 -7.30
CA SER A 124 38.77 -0.34 -8.47
C SER A 124 38.11 -1.21 -9.53
N PRO A 125 37.85 -0.69 -10.74
CA PRO A 125 37.31 -1.52 -11.79
C PRO A 125 38.25 -2.70 -11.98
N ALA A 126 37.75 -3.90 -11.82
CA ALA A 126 38.48 -5.06 -12.27
C ALA A 126 38.65 -4.86 -13.78
N GLU A 127 39.87 -4.62 -14.24
CA GLU A 127 40.14 -4.54 -15.67
C GLU A 127 39.63 -5.84 -16.30
N PHE A 128 38.66 -5.70 -17.22
CA PHE A 128 38.18 -6.84 -17.96
C PHE A 128 39.33 -7.32 -18.88
N ASN A 129 39.90 -8.42 -18.49
CA ASN A 129 40.82 -9.13 -19.36
C ASN A 129 39.99 -10.14 -20.17
N PHE A 130 40.00 -9.95 -21.50
CA PHE A 130 39.28 -10.83 -22.44
C PHE A 130 39.66 -12.32 -22.28
N GLN A 131 40.82 -12.60 -21.75
CA GLN A 131 41.29 -13.95 -21.46
C GLN A 131 40.69 -14.53 -20.15
N ASN A 132 40.31 -13.67 -19.20
CA ASN A 132 39.86 -14.12 -17.87
C ASN A 132 38.34 -13.94 -17.66
N ARG A 133 37.58 -13.41 -18.61
CA ARG A 133 36.12 -13.18 -18.52
C ARG A 133 35.69 -12.52 -17.20
N ALA A 134 36.47 -11.64 -16.64
CA ALA A 134 36.12 -10.90 -15.45
C ALA A 134 35.06 -9.85 -15.79
N ILE A 135 33.96 -9.85 -15.02
CA ILE A 135 32.87 -8.87 -15.18
C ILE A 135 33.35 -7.53 -14.63
N TYR A 136 33.28 -6.51 -15.46
CA TYR A 136 33.52 -5.12 -15.06
C TYR A 136 32.33 -4.66 -14.17
N GLU A 137 32.60 -4.35 -12.91
CA GLU A 137 31.62 -3.66 -12.08
C GLU A 137 31.83 -2.13 -12.26
N PRO A 138 30.90 -1.43 -12.92
CA PRO A 138 31.05 0.01 -13.13
C PRO A 138 30.98 0.71 -11.76
N LYS A 139 31.84 1.70 -11.55
CA LYS A 139 31.68 2.64 -10.45
C LYS A 139 30.30 3.29 -10.60
N ILE A 140 29.37 2.97 -9.72
CA ILE A 140 28.09 3.68 -9.63
C ILE A 140 28.36 5.00 -8.87
N GLY A 141 29.15 5.87 -9.47
CA GLY A 141 29.39 7.20 -8.94
C GLY A 141 28.15 8.07 -9.10
N ASP A 142 27.85 8.91 -8.11
CA ASP A 142 26.91 10.03 -8.14
C ASP A 142 25.41 9.77 -8.36
N VAL A 143 24.94 8.54 -8.37
CA VAL A 143 23.50 8.27 -8.50
C VAL A 143 22.75 8.46 -7.19
N THR A 144 23.43 8.32 -6.07
CA THR A 144 22.77 8.28 -4.76
C THR A 144 23.38 9.28 -3.81
N SER A 145 22.54 9.97 -3.04
CA SER A 145 23.00 10.65 -1.84
C SER A 145 23.68 9.64 -0.91
N HIS A 146 24.86 9.95 -0.41
CA HIS A 146 25.53 9.16 0.61
C HIS A 146 24.70 9.01 1.88
N HIS A 147 23.82 9.97 2.12
CA HIS A 147 22.91 9.98 3.24
C HIS A 147 21.64 9.19 2.90
N LYS A 148 21.41 8.11 3.61
CA LYS A 148 20.20 7.29 3.53
C LYS A 148 19.30 7.59 4.71
N TYR A 149 18.02 7.73 4.43
CA TYR A 149 17.04 7.98 5.48
C TYR A 149 15.75 7.21 5.21
N ASN A 150 15.09 6.85 6.31
CA ASN A 150 13.78 6.23 6.28
C ASN A 150 13.01 6.69 7.52
N PHE A 151 12.02 7.54 7.33
CA PHE A 151 11.12 8.03 8.36
C PHE A 151 9.70 7.65 8.01
N GLY A 152 8.96 7.20 8.98
CA GLY A 152 7.57 6.89 8.75
C GLY A 152 6.82 6.67 10.04
N GLY A 153 5.52 6.49 9.90
CA GLY A 153 4.68 6.23 11.05
C GLY A 153 3.21 6.37 10.74
N ASN A 154 2.41 5.99 11.70
CA ASN A 154 0.98 6.20 11.69
C ASN A 154 0.50 6.69 13.05
N VAL A 155 -0.57 7.47 13.05
CA VAL A 155 -1.28 7.93 14.24
C VAL A 155 -2.76 7.71 14.02
N ASN A 156 -3.38 7.03 14.98
CA ASN A 156 -4.81 6.72 14.98
C ASN A 156 -5.45 7.39 16.20
N ILE A 157 -6.48 8.17 15.96
CA ILE A 157 -7.26 8.87 16.98
C ILE A 157 -8.67 8.33 16.90
N PHE A 158 -9.09 7.56 17.91
CA PHE A 158 -10.42 6.97 18.02
C PHE A 158 -11.18 7.66 19.14
N GLN A 159 -12.34 8.22 18.83
CA GLN A 159 -13.20 8.90 19.79
C GLN A 159 -14.67 8.57 19.50
N GLY A 160 -15.17 7.54 20.14
CA GLY A 160 -16.55 7.10 19.96
C GLY A 160 -16.86 6.73 18.51
N ASN A 161 -17.75 7.50 17.88
CA ASN A 161 -18.13 7.29 16.49
C ASN A 161 -17.19 7.94 15.47
N HIS A 162 -16.18 8.66 15.94
CA HIS A 162 -15.22 9.36 15.07
C HIS A 162 -13.86 8.69 15.13
N ARG A 163 -13.24 8.52 13.99
CA ARG A 163 -11.91 7.96 13.85
C ARG A 163 -11.13 8.76 12.81
N VAL A 164 -9.93 9.13 13.16
CA VAL A 164 -8.96 9.76 12.27
C VAL A 164 -7.71 8.89 12.29
N SER A 165 -7.21 8.56 11.12
CA SER A 165 -5.93 7.87 10.96
C SER A 165 -5.07 8.65 9.98
N VAL A 166 -3.82 8.87 10.36
CA VAL A 166 -2.82 9.53 9.52
C VAL A 166 -1.64 8.59 9.39
N ILE A 167 -1.18 8.38 8.17
CA ILE A 167 0.02 7.59 7.87
C ILE A 167 0.96 8.43 7.01
N GLY A 168 2.25 8.33 7.26
CA GLY A 168 3.27 9.04 6.49
C GLY A 168 4.54 8.23 6.31
N LEU A 169 5.19 8.43 5.17
CA LEU A 169 6.46 7.83 4.82
C LEU A 169 7.33 8.85 4.09
N LEU A 170 8.58 8.92 4.45
CA LEU A 170 9.61 9.69 3.77
C LEU A 170 10.91 8.89 3.74
N ASN A 171 11.39 8.51 2.56
CA ASN A 171 12.62 7.74 2.47
C ASN A 171 13.32 7.90 1.12
N ASN A 172 14.61 7.50 1.09
CA ASN A 172 15.40 7.32 -0.11
C ASN A 172 16.06 5.93 -0.20
N VAL A 173 15.39 4.93 0.39
CA VAL A 173 15.81 3.52 0.40
C VAL A 173 14.85 2.62 -0.39
N ASN A 174 14.11 3.19 -1.33
CA ASN A 174 13.15 2.52 -2.22
C ASN A 174 12.01 1.77 -1.49
N GLN A 175 11.67 2.19 -0.27
CA GLN A 175 10.55 1.60 0.45
C GLN A 175 9.25 2.28 0.03
N GLN A 176 8.25 1.48 -0.33
CA GLN A 176 6.89 1.94 -0.60
C GLN A 176 5.96 1.43 0.51
N ASN A 177 5.10 2.30 1.02
CA ASN A 177 4.19 1.99 2.12
C ASN A 177 2.76 1.70 1.66
N PHE A 178 2.43 2.08 0.43
CA PHE A 178 1.08 1.94 -0.09
C PHE A 178 0.98 0.77 -1.06
N SER A 179 -0.19 0.15 -1.13
CA SER A 179 -0.44 -0.99 -2.00
C SER A 179 -0.44 -0.58 -3.47
N PHE A 180 -0.35 -1.59 -4.31
CA PHE A 180 -0.45 -1.47 -5.76
C PHE A 180 -1.76 -0.81 -6.23
N GLU A 181 -2.87 -1.09 -5.56
CA GLU A 181 -4.19 -0.54 -5.84
C GLU A 181 -4.28 0.94 -5.55
N ASP A 182 -3.48 1.44 -4.59
CA ASP A 182 -3.36 2.87 -4.29
C ASP A 182 -2.73 3.66 -5.42
N ILE A 183 -1.83 3.05 -6.17
CA ILE A 183 -1.12 3.70 -7.27
C ILE A 183 -2.02 3.80 -8.50
N LEU A 184 -2.90 2.84 -8.72
CA LEU A 184 -3.66 2.75 -9.97
C LEU A 184 -5.02 3.43 -9.98
N GLY A 185 -5.58 3.78 -8.80
CA GLY A 185 -6.95 4.34 -8.77
C GLY A 185 -8.01 3.38 -9.33
N VAL A 186 -7.69 2.12 -9.51
CA VAL A 186 -8.62 1.13 -10.01
C VAL A 186 -9.43 0.61 -8.85
N SER A 187 -10.50 1.31 -8.53
CA SER A 187 -11.64 0.71 -7.87
C SER A 187 -12.13 -0.39 -8.80
N GLY A 188 -11.97 -1.65 -8.41
CA GLY A 188 -12.50 -2.77 -9.16
C GLY A 188 -14.02 -2.72 -9.20
N GLY A 189 -14.54 -1.93 -10.12
CA GLY A 189 -15.91 -2.02 -10.59
C GLY A 189 -16.05 -3.30 -11.38
N GLY A 190 -16.92 -4.18 -10.90
CA GLY A 190 -17.16 -5.52 -11.31
C GLY A 190 -17.22 -5.82 -12.79
N GLY A 191 -17.03 -7.04 -13.07
CA GLY A 191 -17.62 -7.67 -14.24
C GLY A 191 -16.66 -8.12 -15.31
N GLY A 192 -16.55 -9.43 -15.43
CA GLY A 192 -16.41 -10.09 -16.70
C GLY A 192 -15.01 -10.23 -17.27
N GLY A 193 -14.51 -11.43 -17.19
CA GLY A 193 -13.34 -11.97 -17.85
C GLY A 193 -12.95 -11.32 -19.16
N HIS A 194 -11.90 -10.54 -19.11
CA HIS A 194 -11.01 -10.36 -20.26
C HIS A 194 -9.59 -10.40 -19.72
N ARG A 195 -8.83 -11.37 -20.21
CA ARG A 195 -7.42 -11.56 -19.95
C ARG A 195 -6.68 -10.21 -20.06
N GLY A 196 -6.24 -9.72 -18.92
CA GLY A 196 -5.66 -8.40 -18.74
C GLY A 196 -4.40 -8.15 -19.57
N ARG A 197 -4.57 -7.46 -20.66
CA ARG A 197 -3.48 -6.89 -21.46
C ARG A 197 -3.17 -5.44 -21.08
N GLY A 198 -3.89 -4.86 -20.09
CA GLY A 198 -3.81 -3.45 -19.73
C GLY A 198 -3.21 -3.14 -18.37
N VAL A 199 -3.29 -4.03 -17.40
CA VAL A 199 -2.92 -3.73 -16.01
C VAL A 199 -1.40 -3.69 -15.81
N GLY A 200 -0.64 -4.48 -16.56
CA GLY A 200 0.82 -4.48 -16.49
C GLY A 200 1.50 -3.19 -16.94
N GLN A 201 0.79 -2.32 -17.64
CA GLN A 201 1.32 -1.06 -18.16
C GLN A 201 1.33 0.05 -17.10
N TYR A 202 0.54 -0.11 -16.04
CA TYR A 202 0.46 0.82 -14.90
C TYR A 202 1.16 0.30 -13.65
N MET A 203 1.71 -0.92 -13.73
CA MET A 203 2.59 -1.41 -12.68
C MET A 203 3.84 -0.57 -12.65
N VAL A 204 3.97 0.29 -11.66
CA VAL A 204 5.27 0.79 -11.26
C VAL A 204 6.02 -0.43 -10.71
N ARG A 205 6.68 -1.16 -11.61
CA ARG A 205 7.67 -2.15 -11.19
C ARG A 205 8.66 -1.42 -10.30
N PRO A 206 9.25 -2.09 -9.28
CA PRO A 206 10.40 -1.54 -8.61
C PRO A 206 11.35 -1.07 -9.71
N GLN A 207 11.43 0.24 -9.90
CA GLN A 207 12.30 0.78 -10.94
C GLN A 207 13.72 0.54 -10.45
N SER A 208 14.53 -0.02 -11.31
CA SER A 208 15.98 -0.02 -11.08
C SER A 208 16.41 1.43 -10.93
N GLY A 209 17.14 1.74 -9.88
CA GLY A 209 17.55 3.10 -9.57
C GLY A 209 17.29 3.50 -8.11
N VAL A 210 17.53 4.74 -7.80
CA VAL A 210 17.29 5.30 -6.46
C VAL A 210 16.07 6.19 -6.49
N ALA A 211 15.11 5.89 -5.64
CA ALA A 211 13.90 6.67 -5.50
C ALA A 211 13.90 7.44 -4.17
N ASN A 212 13.55 8.73 -4.24
CA ASN A 212 13.10 9.50 -3.10
C ASN A 212 11.59 9.44 -3.05
N VAL A 213 11.05 8.93 -1.97
CA VAL A 213 9.61 8.71 -1.79
C VAL A 213 9.10 9.54 -0.63
N GLY A 214 8.04 10.30 -0.88
CA GLY A 214 7.30 11.02 0.16
C GLY A 214 5.82 10.71 0.00
N SER A 215 5.17 10.19 1.04
CA SER A 215 3.77 9.78 0.98
C SER A 215 3.04 10.16 2.26
N ILE A 216 1.79 10.57 2.11
CA ILE A 216 0.89 10.81 3.24
C ILE A 216 -0.50 10.28 2.92
N GLY A 217 -1.10 9.61 3.90
CA GLY A 217 -2.48 9.15 3.85
C GLY A 217 -3.25 9.67 5.06
N VAL A 218 -4.49 10.08 4.82
CA VAL A 218 -5.41 10.49 5.88
C VAL A 218 -6.74 9.77 5.67
N GLN A 219 -7.23 9.15 6.73
CA GLN A 219 -8.52 8.49 6.78
C GLN A 219 -9.39 9.16 7.84
N TYR A 220 -10.63 9.42 7.50
CA TYR A 220 -11.66 9.84 8.44
C TYR A 220 -12.89 8.95 8.33
N THR A 221 -13.40 8.51 9.48
CA THR A 221 -14.70 7.84 9.58
C THR A 221 -15.48 8.47 10.71
N GLY A 222 -16.70 8.92 10.42
CA GLY A 222 -17.57 9.54 11.41
C GLY A 222 -19.02 9.14 11.21
N ALA A 223 -19.76 9.12 12.32
CA ALA A 223 -21.20 8.92 12.30
C ALA A 223 -21.90 9.89 13.27
N TRP A 224 -23.01 10.46 12.84
CA TRP A 224 -23.77 11.48 13.56
C TRP A 224 -25.25 11.20 13.54
N GLY A 225 -25.96 11.82 14.46
CA GLY A 225 -27.42 11.77 14.60
C GLY A 225 -27.92 10.53 15.31
N GLU A 226 -29.25 10.46 15.51
CA GLU A 226 -29.87 9.29 16.13
C GLU A 226 -29.64 8.03 15.31
N LYS A 227 -29.15 6.96 15.95
CA LYS A 227 -28.88 5.66 15.32
C LYS A 227 -27.94 5.78 14.11
N ASP A 228 -26.92 6.66 14.18
CA ASP A 228 -25.98 6.89 13.11
C ASP A 228 -26.66 7.25 11.77
N ALA A 229 -27.59 8.20 11.80
CA ALA A 229 -28.36 8.59 10.65
C ALA A 229 -27.50 9.15 9.51
N VAL A 230 -26.39 9.79 9.83
CA VAL A 230 -25.39 10.31 8.87
C VAL A 230 -24.08 9.59 9.09
N LYS A 231 -23.50 9.04 8.03
CA LYS A 231 -22.18 8.42 8.06
C LYS A 231 -21.31 9.02 6.98
N LEU A 232 -20.06 9.32 7.34
CA LEU A 232 -19.04 9.77 6.41
C LEU A 232 -17.80 8.89 6.57
N ASN A 233 -17.34 8.34 5.48
CA ASN A 233 -16.06 7.65 5.38
C ASN A 233 -15.27 8.27 4.24
N GLY A 234 -14.06 8.74 4.52
CA GLY A 234 -13.22 9.38 3.53
C GLY A 234 -11.76 9.05 3.72
N SER A 235 -11.04 8.87 2.62
CA SER A 235 -9.60 8.73 2.61
C SER A 235 -8.98 9.61 1.54
N TYR A 236 -7.84 10.19 1.88
CA TYR A 236 -7.01 10.94 0.95
C TYR A 236 -5.59 10.41 1.02
N PHE A 237 -5.01 10.16 -0.14
CA PHE A 237 -3.61 9.76 -0.30
C PHE A 237 -2.88 10.70 -1.23
N PHE A 238 -1.69 11.05 -0.83
CA PHE A 238 -0.71 11.76 -1.64
C PHE A 238 0.57 10.94 -1.68
N ASN A 239 1.09 10.73 -2.88
CA ASN A 239 2.38 10.09 -3.10
C ASN A 239 3.21 10.91 -4.07
N ASN A 240 4.46 11.13 -3.72
CA ASN A 240 5.45 11.81 -4.55
C ASN A 240 6.70 10.94 -4.61
N THR A 241 7.09 10.55 -5.82
CA THR A 241 8.26 9.70 -6.06
C THR A 241 9.13 10.32 -7.13
N ASN A 242 10.39 10.54 -6.81
CA ASN A 242 11.41 10.96 -7.77
C ASN A 242 12.45 9.85 -7.87
N THR A 243 12.53 9.23 -9.03
CA THR A 243 13.42 8.11 -9.31
C THR A 243 14.49 8.52 -10.31
N ARG A 244 15.73 8.25 -9.98
CA ARG A 244 16.88 8.43 -10.88
C ARG A 244 17.52 7.07 -11.14
N ASN A 245 17.70 6.74 -12.40
CA ASN A 245 18.31 5.50 -12.85
C ASN A 245 19.48 5.79 -13.77
N LYS A 246 20.60 5.11 -13.53
CA LYS A 246 21.73 5.04 -14.47
C LYS A 246 21.89 3.60 -14.91
N SER A 247 22.08 3.41 -16.19
CA SER A 247 22.32 2.10 -16.79
C SER A 247 23.56 2.15 -17.65
N LEU A 248 24.36 1.10 -17.57
CA LEU A 248 25.49 0.84 -18.44
C LEU A 248 25.24 -0.51 -19.14
N LEU A 249 25.17 -0.48 -20.45
CA LEU A 249 25.03 -1.66 -21.27
C LEU A 249 26.32 -1.86 -22.06
N GLN A 250 27.00 -2.96 -21.85
CA GLN A 250 28.19 -3.37 -22.57
C GLN A 250 27.88 -4.63 -23.37
N LYS A 251 28.11 -4.60 -24.67
CA LYS A 251 27.89 -5.73 -25.58
C LYS A 251 29.18 -6.05 -26.28
N TRP A 252 29.55 -7.33 -26.27
CA TRP A 252 30.59 -7.89 -27.07
C TRP A 252 29.95 -8.83 -28.11
N TYR A 253 30.32 -8.66 -29.34
CA TYR A 253 29.86 -9.54 -30.42
C TYR A 253 30.93 -10.60 -30.67
N GLU A 254 30.54 -11.87 -30.72
CA GLU A 254 31.43 -12.99 -31.10
C GLU A 254 31.64 -12.99 -32.59
N THR A 255 32.33 -11.98 -33.11
CA THR A 255 32.71 -11.86 -34.51
C THR A 255 34.25 -11.95 -34.66
N PRO A 256 34.78 -12.25 -35.87
CA PRO A 256 36.22 -12.35 -36.05
C PRO A 256 36.99 -11.02 -35.90
N SER A 257 36.28 -9.91 -35.76
CA SER A 257 36.89 -8.58 -35.59
C SER A 257 37.03 -8.21 -34.11
N PRO A 258 38.19 -7.80 -33.63
CA PRO A 258 38.39 -7.40 -32.25
C PRO A 258 37.70 -6.09 -31.85
N ASP A 259 37.08 -5.38 -32.79
CA ASP A 259 36.50 -4.04 -32.58
C ASP A 259 34.98 -4.04 -32.37
N ASP A 260 34.34 -5.22 -32.25
CA ASP A 260 32.89 -5.31 -32.05
C ASP A 260 32.52 -5.20 -30.58
N TYR A 261 32.78 -4.06 -30.00
CA TYR A 261 32.38 -3.69 -28.62
C TYR A 261 31.42 -2.48 -28.70
N GLN A 262 30.32 -2.57 -28.01
CA GLN A 262 29.37 -1.48 -27.87
C GLN A 262 29.16 -1.18 -26.38
N GLU A 263 29.36 0.08 -26.04
CA GLU A 263 29.03 0.60 -24.71
C GLU A 263 27.93 1.66 -24.87
N GLN A 264 26.90 1.55 -24.01
CA GLN A 264 25.80 2.47 -23.98
C GLN A 264 25.55 2.87 -22.54
N GLU A 265 25.75 4.15 -22.21
CA GLU A 265 25.32 4.74 -20.96
C GLU A 265 23.95 5.35 -21.13
N GLY A 266 23.07 5.15 -20.14
CA GLY A 266 21.74 5.74 -20.07
C GLY A 266 21.51 6.34 -18.71
N GLU A 267 20.97 7.55 -18.65
CA GLU A 267 20.46 8.17 -17.45
C GLU A 267 18.99 8.54 -17.65
N SER A 268 18.14 8.20 -16.68
CA SER A 268 16.74 8.60 -16.69
C SER A 268 16.33 9.09 -15.32
N GLN A 269 15.53 10.14 -15.31
CA GLN A 269 14.89 10.66 -14.10
C GLN A 269 13.39 10.70 -14.34
N THR A 270 12.62 10.19 -13.39
CA THR A 270 11.16 10.18 -13.47
C THR A 270 10.59 10.75 -12.18
N HIS A 271 9.73 11.74 -12.32
CA HIS A 271 8.98 12.32 -11.22
C HIS A 271 7.51 11.94 -11.34
N ASN A 272 6.98 11.26 -10.32
CA ASN A 272 5.59 10.82 -10.27
C ASN A 272 4.90 11.39 -9.04
N MET A 273 3.81 12.11 -9.25
CA MET A 273 2.95 12.67 -8.21
C MET A 273 1.54 12.13 -8.37
N ASN A 274 0.97 11.59 -7.30
CA ASN A 274 -0.35 10.98 -7.31
C ASN A 274 -1.19 11.49 -6.14
N HIS A 275 -2.40 11.94 -6.43
CA HIS A 275 -3.41 12.31 -5.45
C HIS A 275 -4.62 11.41 -5.62
N ARG A 276 -5.14 10.89 -4.52
CA ARG A 276 -6.34 10.07 -4.51
C ARG A 276 -7.26 10.46 -3.38
N LEU A 277 -8.51 10.68 -3.71
CA LEU A 277 -9.58 10.96 -2.76
C LEU A 277 -10.70 9.94 -2.95
N ASN A 278 -11.05 9.24 -1.88
CA ASN A 278 -12.25 8.40 -1.82
C ASN A 278 -13.16 8.95 -0.74
N LEU A 279 -14.42 9.11 -1.06
CA LEU A 279 -15.42 9.64 -0.14
C LEU A 279 -16.71 8.83 -0.28
N ARG A 280 -17.22 8.35 0.83
CA ARG A 280 -18.54 7.74 0.95
C ARG A 280 -19.35 8.49 1.99
N PHE A 281 -20.52 8.93 1.58
CA PHE A 281 -21.50 9.62 2.41
C PHE A 281 -22.81 8.86 2.37
N ASP A 282 -23.30 8.42 3.53
CA ASP A 282 -24.59 7.77 3.70
C ASP A 282 -25.45 8.61 4.64
N TRP A 283 -26.64 8.97 4.19
CA TRP A 283 -27.58 9.75 4.99
C TRP A 283 -28.96 9.11 4.97
N ARG A 284 -29.41 8.64 6.11
CA ARG A 284 -30.79 8.20 6.33
C ARG A 284 -31.63 9.37 6.81
N ILE A 285 -32.36 9.99 5.88
CA ILE A 285 -33.15 11.21 6.10
C ILE A 285 -34.36 10.87 6.95
N ASN A 286 -35.04 9.76 6.64
CA ASN A 286 -36.17 9.23 7.40
C ASN A 286 -36.33 7.71 7.17
N LYS A 287 -37.42 7.10 7.66
CA LYS A 287 -37.67 5.65 7.50
C LYS A 287 -37.82 5.18 6.06
N ASN A 288 -38.21 6.10 5.16
CA ASN A 288 -38.53 5.79 3.76
C ASN A 288 -37.56 6.42 2.77
N MET A 289 -36.60 7.23 3.24
CA MET A 289 -35.71 7.97 2.36
C MET A 289 -34.28 7.94 2.88
N SER A 290 -33.36 7.49 2.05
CA SER A 290 -31.93 7.51 2.28
C SER A 290 -31.19 7.98 1.05
N LEU A 291 -30.02 8.58 1.27
CA LEU A 291 -29.12 9.08 0.26
C LEU A 291 -27.75 8.44 0.47
N MET A 292 -27.21 7.86 -0.56
CA MET A 292 -25.82 7.38 -0.61
C MET A 292 -25.08 8.10 -1.71
N SER A 293 -23.91 8.62 -1.42
CA SER A 293 -22.99 9.19 -2.41
C SER A 293 -21.62 8.55 -2.26
N ARG A 294 -21.03 8.17 -3.38
CA ARG A 294 -19.66 7.67 -3.45
C ARG A 294 -18.90 8.48 -4.50
N THR A 295 -17.78 9.04 -4.09
CA THR A 295 -16.92 9.85 -4.94
C THR A 295 -15.50 9.31 -4.87
N ASN A 296 -14.93 8.97 -6.01
CA ASN A 296 -13.55 8.54 -6.15
C ASN A 296 -12.87 9.47 -7.17
N LEU A 297 -11.83 10.16 -6.73
CA LEU A 297 -11.04 11.04 -7.57
C LEU A 297 -9.59 10.59 -7.52
N SER A 298 -8.97 10.51 -8.69
CA SER A 298 -7.54 10.24 -8.83
C SER A 298 -6.94 11.23 -9.81
N PHE A 299 -5.84 11.84 -9.40
CA PHE A 299 -5.05 12.73 -10.22
C PHE A 299 -3.60 12.27 -10.17
N GLN A 300 -3.00 12.04 -11.33
CA GLN A 300 -1.61 11.64 -11.48
C GLN A 300 -0.90 12.56 -12.44
N HIS A 301 0.28 13.01 -12.05
CA HIS A 301 1.21 13.74 -12.87
C HIS A 301 2.52 12.97 -12.95
N ASN A 302 3.03 12.78 -14.16
CA ASN A 302 4.26 12.04 -14.41
C ASN A 302 5.13 12.80 -15.39
N ASP A 303 6.31 13.21 -14.95
CA ASP A 303 7.35 13.82 -15.76
C ASP A 303 8.46 12.79 -15.97
N PRO A 304 8.76 12.45 -17.24
CA PRO A 304 9.81 11.49 -17.60
C PRO A 304 11.20 12.09 -17.48
#